data_e7c463bce65726bfa7ab858f0e74ede0
#
_entry.id   e7c463bce65726bfa7ab858f0e74ede0
#
_cell.length_a   1.000
_cell.length_b   1.000
_cell.length_c   1.000
_cell.angle_alpha   90.00
_cell.angle_beta   90.00
_cell.angle_gamma   90.00
#
_symmetry.space_group_name_H-M   'P 1'
#
loop_
_entity.id
_entity.type
_entity.pdbx_description
1 polymer ?
#
loop_
_entity_poly.entity_id
_entity_poly.type
_entity_poly.pdbx_seq_one_letter_code
_entity_poly.pdbx_strand_id
1 'polypeptide(L)'
;MARGLPSGVSQPGRGFPTISAPAQSADDVRGAAIYAGKCNACQGSDGAGRVVASQVYLPLWRAKSFNRGAGMATIDKATAFIHANMPPIREGSLAVQPAWHVATYIDGKVRPQDPRYAGSPWATRQRYHDSPFSRYGMVVAGHRLGDNRMLLDRRVAVISGRA
;
A
#
# COMPACT_ATOMS: atom_id res chain seq x y z
N MET A 1 -26.15 15.07 -14.33
CA MET A 1 -26.65 15.08 -12.94
C MET A 1 -26.32 13.73 -12.29
N ALA A 2 -25.40 13.69 -11.34
CA ALA A 2 -25.11 12.48 -10.59
C ALA A 2 -26.31 12.21 -9.65
N ARG A 3 -27.04 11.13 -9.86
CA ARG A 3 -28.05 10.69 -8.92
C ARG A 3 -27.37 10.39 -7.58
N GLY A 4 -27.79 11.07 -6.53
CA GLY A 4 -27.32 10.81 -5.16
C GLY A 4 -27.52 9.33 -4.80
N LEU A 5 -26.45 8.73 -4.30
CA LEU A 5 -26.49 7.35 -3.82
C LEU A 5 -27.32 7.30 -2.53
N PRO A 6 -28.12 6.24 -2.31
CA PRO A 6 -28.90 6.10 -1.09
C PRO A 6 -28.00 6.14 0.14
N SER A 7 -28.37 6.96 1.13
CA SER A 7 -27.66 6.98 2.43
C SER A 7 -27.83 5.66 3.15
N GLY A 8 -26.75 5.13 3.73
CA GLY A 8 -26.78 3.90 4.55
C GLY A 8 -26.62 2.58 3.79
N VAL A 9 -26.49 2.61 2.46
CA VAL A 9 -26.21 1.40 1.68
C VAL A 9 -24.70 1.28 1.44
N SER A 10 -24.11 0.16 1.86
CA SER A 10 -22.71 -0.15 1.55
C SER A 10 -22.56 -0.33 0.03
N GLN A 11 -21.69 0.47 -0.57
CA GLN A 11 -21.42 0.37 -2.01
C GLN A 11 -20.51 -0.81 -2.27
N PRO A 12 -20.82 -1.70 -3.24
CA PRO A 12 -19.92 -2.75 -3.67
C PRO A 12 -18.55 -2.15 -4.06
N GLY A 13 -17.46 -2.72 -3.54
CA GLY A 13 -16.09 -2.23 -3.76
C GLY A 13 -15.72 -0.96 -2.99
N ARG A 14 -16.62 -0.44 -2.15
CA ARG A 14 -16.32 0.66 -1.22
C ARG A 14 -16.44 0.18 0.22
N GLY A 15 -15.35 0.25 0.90
CA GLY A 15 -15.27 -0.20 2.28
C GLY A 15 -14.77 -1.65 2.39
N PHE A 16 -14.29 -1.94 3.55
CA PHE A 16 -13.78 -3.24 3.94
C PHE A 16 -14.05 -3.40 5.44
N PRO A 17 -14.35 -4.61 5.91
CA PRO A 17 -14.64 -4.83 7.31
C PRO A 17 -13.40 -4.53 8.17
N THR A 18 -13.62 -4.04 9.37
CA THR A 18 -12.55 -4.00 10.37
C THR A 18 -12.18 -5.44 10.72
N ILE A 19 -10.90 -5.76 10.66
CA ILE A 19 -10.38 -7.06 11.05
C ILE A 19 -9.43 -6.91 12.22
N SER A 20 -9.46 -7.88 13.13
CA SER A 20 -8.47 -7.96 14.21
C SER A 20 -7.13 -8.41 13.68
N ALA A 21 -6.05 -7.92 14.29
CA ALA A 21 -4.72 -8.42 14.00
C ALA A 21 -4.67 -9.93 14.28
N PRO A 22 -4.12 -10.74 13.37
CA PRO A 22 -3.98 -12.16 13.60
C PRO A 22 -2.95 -12.47 14.70
N ALA A 23 -3.03 -13.66 15.26
CA ALA A 23 -2.14 -14.07 16.36
C ALA A 23 -0.66 -14.12 15.97
N GLN A 24 -0.37 -14.41 14.71
CA GLN A 24 1.01 -14.42 14.22
C GLN A 24 1.41 -13.03 13.72
N SER A 25 2.61 -12.62 14.09
CA SER A 25 3.23 -11.40 13.58
C SER A 25 3.33 -11.40 12.05
N ALA A 26 3.24 -10.22 11.47
CA ALA A 26 3.46 -10.03 10.05
C ALA A 26 4.92 -10.38 9.66
N ASP A 27 5.09 -10.90 8.45
CA ASP A 27 6.37 -11.34 7.92
C ASP A 27 6.54 -10.83 6.47
N ASP A 28 7.55 -10.00 6.24
CA ASP A 28 7.83 -9.40 4.94
C ASP A 28 8.25 -10.45 3.88
N VAL A 29 8.95 -11.52 4.30
CA VAL A 29 9.42 -12.58 3.36
C VAL A 29 8.22 -13.40 2.88
N ARG A 30 7.35 -13.81 3.80
CA ARG A 30 6.10 -14.49 3.45
C ARG A 30 5.20 -13.57 2.62
N GLY A 31 5.14 -12.30 2.96
CA GLY A 31 4.41 -11.29 2.19
C GLY A 31 4.92 -11.16 0.77
N ALA A 32 6.24 -11.15 0.57
CA ALA A 32 6.86 -11.14 -0.75
C ALA A 32 6.50 -12.39 -1.58
N ALA A 33 6.53 -13.56 -0.97
CA ALA A 33 6.16 -14.82 -1.64
C ALA A 33 4.69 -14.84 -2.06
N ILE A 34 3.78 -14.39 -1.19
CA ILE A 34 2.35 -14.27 -1.50
C ILE A 34 2.13 -13.24 -2.61
N TYR A 35 2.82 -12.10 -2.55
CA TYR A 35 2.75 -11.07 -3.59
C TYR A 35 3.17 -11.63 -4.95
N ALA A 36 4.29 -12.33 -5.00
CA ALA A 36 4.79 -12.95 -6.23
C ALA A 36 3.79 -13.95 -6.84
N GLY A 37 3.13 -14.76 -6.01
CA GLY A 37 2.20 -15.77 -6.46
C GLY A 37 0.76 -15.31 -6.72
N LYS A 38 0.31 -14.24 -6.06
CA LYS A 38 -1.12 -13.83 -6.08
C LYS A 38 -1.36 -12.43 -6.63
N CYS A 39 -0.37 -11.54 -6.59
CA CYS A 39 -0.55 -10.13 -6.92
C CYS A 39 0.22 -9.70 -8.17
N ASN A 40 1.38 -10.31 -8.40
CA ASN A 40 2.31 -9.92 -9.46
C ASN A 40 1.69 -9.90 -10.87
N ALA A 41 0.79 -10.85 -11.18
CA ALA A 41 0.17 -10.94 -12.50
C ALA A 41 -0.51 -9.63 -12.92
N CYS A 42 -1.20 -8.96 -11.98
CA CYS A 42 -1.92 -7.71 -12.22
C CYS A 42 -1.11 -6.47 -11.79
N GLN A 43 -0.41 -6.55 -10.67
CA GLN A 43 0.26 -5.38 -10.09
C GLN A 43 1.71 -5.17 -10.57
N GLY A 44 2.29 -6.16 -11.26
CA GLY A 44 3.70 -6.16 -11.63
C GLY A 44 4.63 -6.52 -10.49
N SER A 45 5.78 -7.11 -10.81
CA SER A 45 6.81 -7.47 -9.82
C SER A 45 7.38 -6.24 -9.09
N ASP A 46 7.31 -5.09 -9.73
CA ASP A 46 7.78 -3.81 -9.24
C ASP A 46 6.66 -2.95 -8.61
N GLY A 47 5.43 -3.47 -8.56
CA GLY A 47 4.26 -2.77 -8.02
C GLY A 47 3.85 -1.50 -8.76
N ALA A 48 4.33 -1.34 -10.00
CA ALA A 48 4.03 -0.18 -10.82
C ALA A 48 2.61 -0.22 -11.41
N GLY A 49 1.87 -1.32 -11.21
CA GLY A 49 0.61 -1.56 -11.88
C GLY A 49 0.81 -1.88 -13.36
N ARG A 50 -0.23 -2.30 -14.01
CA ARG A 50 -0.21 -2.56 -15.47
C ARG A 50 -1.62 -2.60 -16.04
N VAL A 51 -1.71 -2.64 -17.35
CA VAL A 51 -2.96 -2.96 -18.05
C VAL A 51 -2.95 -4.46 -18.34
N VAL A 52 -4.01 -5.16 -17.92
CA VAL A 52 -4.21 -6.59 -18.18
C VAL A 52 -5.58 -6.73 -18.84
N ALA A 53 -5.63 -7.21 -20.05
CA ALA A 53 -6.80 -7.09 -20.92
C ALA A 53 -7.23 -5.61 -21.03
N SER A 54 -8.44 -5.27 -20.65
CA SER A 54 -8.90 -3.86 -20.61
C SER A 54 -8.88 -3.23 -19.23
N GLN A 55 -8.43 -3.98 -18.21
CA GLN A 55 -8.42 -3.54 -16.82
C GLN A 55 -7.10 -2.84 -16.48
N VAL A 56 -7.20 -1.62 -15.94
CA VAL A 56 -6.05 -0.84 -15.45
C VAL A 56 -5.84 -1.12 -13.97
N TYR A 57 -4.65 -1.60 -13.61
CA TYR A 57 -4.22 -1.77 -12.23
C TYR A 57 -3.26 -0.65 -11.85
N LEU A 58 -3.63 0.12 -10.83
CA LEU A 58 -2.86 1.29 -10.39
C LEU A 58 -1.61 0.89 -9.60
N PRO A 59 -0.55 1.74 -9.60
CA PRO A 59 0.65 1.49 -8.83
C PRO A 59 0.38 1.34 -7.33
N LEU A 60 0.97 0.31 -6.71
CA LEU A 60 0.90 0.08 -5.26
C LEU A 60 2.02 0.80 -4.50
N TRP A 61 3.17 1.04 -5.14
CA TRP A 61 4.29 1.78 -4.57
C TRP A 61 5.05 2.56 -5.67
N ARG A 62 6.14 3.25 -5.33
CA ARG A 62 6.88 4.21 -6.16
C ARG A 62 6.14 5.54 -6.37
N ALA A 63 6.72 6.41 -7.20
CA ALA A 63 6.31 7.82 -7.34
C ALA A 63 4.88 8.07 -7.83
N LYS A 64 4.27 7.10 -8.51
CA LYS A 64 2.90 7.22 -9.05
C LYS A 64 1.84 6.52 -8.21
N SER A 65 2.22 5.93 -7.08
CA SER A 65 1.29 5.26 -6.17
C SER A 65 0.58 6.27 -5.25
N PHE A 66 -0.36 5.77 -4.46
CA PHE A 66 -0.93 6.54 -3.37
C PHE A 66 0.15 6.94 -2.35
N ASN A 67 -0.03 8.08 -1.70
CA ASN A 67 0.94 8.63 -0.75
C ASN A 67 0.85 7.97 0.64
N ARG A 68 1.81 8.28 1.49
CA ARG A 68 1.89 7.74 2.85
C ARG A 68 0.77 8.22 3.79
N GLY A 69 0.04 9.26 3.44
CA GLY A 69 -1.13 9.73 4.20
C GLY A 69 -2.42 9.01 3.86
N ALA A 70 -2.43 8.17 2.83
CA ALA A 70 -3.61 7.38 2.47
C ALA A 70 -3.91 6.30 3.51
N GLY A 71 -5.20 6.01 3.72
CA GLY A 71 -5.62 4.96 4.65
C GLY A 71 -5.01 3.59 4.34
N MET A 72 -4.86 3.26 3.06
CA MET A 72 -4.23 2.02 2.59
C MET A 72 -2.71 1.94 2.89
N ALA A 73 -2.10 2.98 3.44
CA ALA A 73 -0.71 2.96 3.90
C ALA A 73 -0.57 2.49 5.37
N THR A 74 -1.59 1.83 5.92
CA THR A 74 -1.55 1.16 7.23
C THR A 74 -1.91 -0.32 7.05
N ILE A 75 -1.21 -1.19 7.76
CA ILE A 75 -1.27 -2.64 7.59
C ILE A 75 -2.69 -3.17 7.82
N ASP A 76 -3.38 -2.71 8.85
CA ASP A 76 -4.74 -3.12 9.20
C ASP A 76 -5.74 -2.86 8.06
N LYS A 77 -5.74 -1.65 7.52
CA LYS A 77 -6.64 -1.26 6.43
C LYS A 77 -6.27 -1.91 5.12
N ALA A 78 -4.97 -1.97 4.81
CA ALA A 78 -4.49 -2.69 3.63
C ALA A 78 -4.88 -4.18 3.69
N THR A 79 -4.73 -4.81 4.86
CA THR A 79 -5.12 -6.21 5.07
C THR A 79 -6.61 -6.41 4.87
N ALA A 80 -7.44 -5.57 5.50
CA ALA A 80 -8.89 -5.67 5.39
C ALA A 80 -9.37 -5.53 3.94
N PHE A 81 -8.79 -4.59 3.20
CA PHE A 81 -9.07 -4.43 1.78
C PHE A 81 -8.62 -5.65 0.95
N ILE A 82 -7.40 -6.13 1.18
CA ILE A 82 -6.84 -7.27 0.45
C ILE A 82 -7.64 -8.53 0.73
N HIS A 83 -7.98 -8.80 1.98
CA HIS A 83 -8.80 -9.93 2.37
C HIS A 83 -10.17 -9.91 1.72
N ALA A 84 -10.83 -8.77 1.69
CA ALA A 84 -12.20 -8.65 1.16
C ALA A 84 -12.25 -8.63 -0.37
N ASN A 85 -11.27 -8.02 -1.06
CA ASN A 85 -11.40 -7.64 -2.46
C ASN A 85 -10.32 -8.22 -3.38
N MET A 86 -9.28 -8.88 -2.86
CA MET A 86 -8.15 -9.33 -3.68
C MET A 86 -7.91 -10.84 -3.59
N PRO A 87 -7.50 -11.49 -4.69
CA PRO A 87 -7.44 -10.98 -6.07
C PRO A 87 -8.84 -10.75 -6.67
N PRO A 88 -9.01 -9.81 -7.62
CA PRO A 88 -10.35 -9.42 -8.13
C PRO A 88 -11.17 -10.56 -8.75
N ILE A 89 -10.53 -11.62 -9.22
CA ILE A 89 -11.20 -12.78 -9.82
C ILE A 89 -11.56 -13.85 -8.75
N ARG A 90 -11.02 -13.71 -7.54
CA ARG A 90 -11.22 -14.61 -6.40
C ARG A 90 -11.28 -13.82 -5.11
N GLU A 91 -12.20 -12.87 -5.05
CA GLU A 91 -12.45 -12.05 -3.86
C GLU A 91 -12.67 -12.93 -2.62
N GLY A 92 -12.13 -12.50 -1.47
CA GLY A 92 -12.24 -13.25 -0.22
C GLY A 92 -11.43 -14.57 -0.15
N SER A 93 -10.68 -14.93 -1.21
CA SER A 93 -9.92 -16.19 -1.22
C SER A 93 -8.62 -16.16 -0.42
N LEU A 94 -8.15 -15.00 -0.03
CA LEU A 94 -6.94 -14.84 0.76
C LEU A 94 -7.32 -14.69 2.24
N ALA A 95 -6.98 -15.68 3.06
CA ALA A 95 -7.25 -15.64 4.49
C ALA A 95 -6.57 -14.45 5.18
N VAL A 96 -7.02 -14.06 6.38
CA VAL A 96 -6.55 -12.86 7.09
C VAL A 96 -5.04 -12.87 7.32
N GLN A 97 -4.47 -13.98 7.78
CA GLN A 97 -3.02 -14.06 8.05
C GLN A 97 -2.16 -13.86 6.79
N PRO A 98 -2.41 -14.56 5.66
CA PRO A 98 -1.75 -14.25 4.39
C PRO A 98 -1.96 -12.82 3.90
N ALA A 99 -3.16 -12.25 4.05
CA ALA A 99 -3.43 -10.86 3.70
C ALA A 99 -2.60 -9.90 4.57
N TRP A 100 -2.41 -10.23 5.85
CA TRP A 100 -1.57 -9.47 6.78
C TRP A 100 -0.09 -9.46 6.38
N HIS A 101 0.45 -10.62 5.96
CA HIS A 101 1.80 -10.71 5.45
C HIS A 101 2.00 -9.85 4.19
N VAL A 102 1.10 -9.98 3.22
CA VAL A 102 1.24 -9.23 1.96
C VAL A 102 1.01 -7.73 2.14
N ALA A 103 0.09 -7.31 3.02
CA ALA A 103 -0.11 -5.91 3.38
C ALA A 103 1.16 -5.30 3.98
N THR A 104 1.80 -6.02 4.92
CA THR A 104 3.06 -5.60 5.53
C THR A 104 4.16 -5.45 4.49
N TYR A 105 4.33 -6.40 3.59
CA TYR A 105 5.28 -6.32 2.49
C TYR A 105 5.03 -5.09 1.59
N ILE A 106 3.78 -4.87 1.20
CA ILE A 106 3.40 -3.73 0.35
C ILE A 106 3.64 -2.42 1.09
N ASP A 107 3.29 -2.31 2.37
CA ASP A 107 3.46 -1.09 3.15
C ASP A 107 4.90 -0.82 3.57
N GLY A 108 5.77 -1.81 3.44
CA GLY A 108 7.23 -1.65 3.53
C GLY A 108 7.89 -0.99 2.31
N LYS A 109 7.15 -0.75 1.21
CA LYS A 109 7.72 -0.18 -0.02
C LYS A 109 7.72 1.34 -0.02
N VAL A 110 8.65 1.93 -0.79
CA VAL A 110 8.76 3.40 -0.93
C VAL A 110 7.58 3.96 -1.71
N ARG A 111 6.97 5.01 -1.18
CA ARG A 111 5.80 5.71 -1.72
C ARG A 111 5.99 7.22 -1.67
N PRO A 112 5.15 8.02 -2.36
CA PRO A 112 5.13 9.47 -2.20
C PRO A 112 4.91 9.88 -0.74
N GLN A 113 5.46 11.03 -0.39
CA GLN A 113 5.39 11.62 0.94
C GLN A 113 3.94 11.85 1.38
N ASP A 114 3.71 11.77 2.69
CA ASP A 114 2.49 12.29 3.29
C ASP A 114 2.39 13.80 3.04
N PRO A 115 1.29 14.30 2.47
CA PRO A 115 1.10 15.74 2.28
C PRO A 115 1.15 16.56 3.58
N ARG A 116 0.94 15.90 4.72
CA ARG A 116 0.98 16.52 6.06
C ARG A 116 2.37 16.45 6.70
N TYR A 117 3.42 16.27 5.91
CA TYR A 117 4.79 16.12 6.39
C TYR A 117 5.20 17.26 7.32
N ALA A 118 5.59 16.92 8.55
CA ALA A 118 5.89 17.86 9.63
C ALA A 118 7.39 18.13 9.80
N GLY A 119 8.14 18.24 8.69
CA GLY A 119 9.58 18.56 8.69
C GLY A 119 10.52 17.39 8.93
N SER A 120 10.04 16.30 9.54
CA SER A 120 10.81 15.05 9.68
C SER A 120 9.90 13.83 9.69
N PRO A 121 10.42 12.63 9.32
CA PRO A 121 9.65 11.39 9.43
C PRO A 121 9.20 11.10 10.86
N TRP A 122 9.99 11.44 11.85
CA TRP A 122 9.65 11.23 13.26
C TRP A 122 8.51 12.13 13.73
N ALA A 123 8.58 13.45 13.48
CA ALA A 123 7.52 14.40 13.84
C ALA A 123 6.21 14.08 13.10
N THR A 124 6.31 13.66 11.83
CA THR A 124 5.15 13.26 11.03
C THR A 124 4.53 11.97 11.59
N ARG A 125 5.37 10.99 11.99
CA ARG A 125 4.90 9.77 12.63
C ARG A 125 4.11 10.08 13.89
N GLN A 126 4.68 10.82 14.82
CA GLN A 126 4.02 11.15 16.08
C GLN A 126 2.67 11.84 15.88
N ARG A 127 2.59 12.71 14.88
CA ARG A 127 1.39 13.54 14.67
C ARG A 127 0.29 12.84 13.89
N TYR A 128 0.64 11.98 12.93
CA TYR A 128 -0.32 11.46 11.94
C TYR A 128 -0.27 9.95 11.74
N HIS A 129 0.73 9.28 12.28
CA HIS A 129 0.98 7.86 12.08
C HIS A 129 1.26 7.12 13.39
N ASP A 130 0.78 7.66 14.51
CA ASP A 130 0.89 7.04 15.83
C ASP A 130 -0.10 5.87 15.94
N SER A 131 0.27 4.77 15.31
CA SER A 131 -0.50 3.54 15.24
C SER A 131 0.47 2.35 15.20
N PRO A 132 0.16 1.24 15.88
CA PRO A 132 0.96 0.01 15.80
C PRO A 132 0.96 -0.59 14.40
N PHE A 133 -0.01 -0.24 13.57
CA PHE A 133 -0.15 -0.73 12.20
C PHE A 133 0.53 0.15 11.16
N SER A 134 1.09 1.29 11.57
CA SER A 134 1.82 2.18 10.67
C SER A 134 3.30 1.84 10.63
N ARG A 135 3.84 1.68 9.44
CA ARG A 135 5.29 1.54 9.22
C ARG A 135 5.98 2.88 8.94
N TYR A 136 5.26 4.00 8.97
CA TYR A 136 5.84 5.33 8.75
C TYR A 136 6.97 5.61 9.75
N GLY A 137 8.08 6.15 9.29
CA GLY A 137 9.27 6.43 10.12
C GLY A 137 10.14 5.21 10.44
N MET A 138 9.68 3.98 10.19
CA MET A 138 10.48 2.77 10.40
C MET A 138 11.52 2.58 9.30
N VAL A 139 12.61 1.90 9.60
CA VAL A 139 13.61 1.48 8.61
C VAL A 139 13.23 0.09 8.12
N VAL A 140 13.03 -0.05 6.82
CA VAL A 140 12.66 -1.30 6.15
C VAL A 140 13.57 -1.49 4.95
N ALA A 141 14.24 -2.62 4.86
CA ALA A 141 15.21 -2.92 3.79
C ALA A 141 16.22 -1.77 3.55
N GLY A 142 16.73 -1.18 4.63
CA GLY A 142 17.70 -0.09 4.57
C GLY A 142 17.13 1.31 4.31
N HIS A 143 15.80 1.44 4.15
CA HIS A 143 15.16 2.73 3.87
C HIS A 143 14.25 3.17 5.01
N ARG A 144 14.34 4.44 5.41
CA ARG A 144 13.38 5.04 6.33
C ARG A 144 12.11 5.41 5.57
N LEU A 145 11.01 4.77 5.91
CA LEU A 145 9.71 5.05 5.31
C LEU A 145 9.23 6.46 5.68
N GLY A 146 8.84 7.23 4.67
CA GLY A 146 8.53 8.66 4.84
C GLY A 146 9.73 9.60 4.63
N ASP A 147 10.93 9.06 4.35
CA ASP A 147 12.05 9.84 3.85
C ASP A 147 12.09 9.74 2.31
N ASN A 148 11.75 10.82 1.64
CA ASN A 148 11.56 10.82 0.18
C ASN A 148 12.82 11.12 -0.62
N ARG A 149 13.98 11.25 0.01
CA ARG A 149 15.24 11.57 -0.69
C ARG A 149 15.46 10.64 -1.88
N MET A 150 15.19 9.35 -1.74
CA MET A 150 15.35 8.39 -2.84
C MET A 150 14.40 8.57 -4.04
N LEU A 151 13.21 9.10 -3.83
CA LEU A 151 12.31 9.42 -4.95
C LEU A 151 12.75 10.70 -5.67
N LEU A 152 13.41 11.60 -4.97
CA LEU A 152 13.96 12.84 -5.51
C LEU A 152 15.24 12.57 -6.30
N ASP A 153 16.16 11.75 -5.77
CA ASP A 153 17.42 11.38 -6.45
C ASP A 153 17.19 10.70 -7.80
N ARG A 154 16.17 9.84 -7.88
CA ARG A 154 15.82 9.21 -9.16
C ARG A 154 15.21 10.18 -10.18
N ARG A 155 14.56 11.26 -9.75
CA ARG A 155 14.10 12.33 -10.65
C ARG A 155 15.29 13.12 -11.22
N VAL A 156 16.30 13.39 -10.40
CA VAL A 156 17.53 14.06 -10.84
C VAL A 156 18.30 13.20 -11.84
N ALA A 157 18.42 11.90 -11.59
CA ALA A 157 19.11 10.98 -12.50
C ALA A 157 18.44 10.86 -13.89
N VAL A 158 17.10 10.92 -13.94
CA VAL A 158 16.36 10.89 -15.22
C VAL A 158 16.49 12.21 -15.99
N ILE A 159 16.62 13.34 -15.28
CA ILE A 159 16.78 14.67 -15.89
C ILE A 159 18.23 14.91 -16.32
N SER A 160 19.21 14.31 -15.64
CA SER A 160 20.64 14.42 -15.95
C SER A 160 21.21 13.33 -16.86
N GLY A 161 20.37 12.43 -17.36
CA GLY A 161 20.72 11.45 -18.38
C GLY A 161 21.00 12.13 -19.72
N ARG A 162 22.18 12.74 -19.83
CA ARG A 162 22.79 13.13 -21.09
C ARG A 162 23.23 11.88 -21.84
N ALA A 163 22.90 11.90 -23.12
CA ALA A 163 23.28 11.05 -24.23
C ALA A 163 24.61 10.31 -24.07
#